data_34b29f004f3a48c278c05dafe3108082
#
_entry.id   34b29f004f3a48c278c05dafe3108082
#
_cell.length_a   1.000
_cell.length_b   1.000
_cell.length_c   1.000
_cell.angle_alpha   90.00
_cell.angle_beta   90.00
_cell.angle_gamma   90.00
#
_symmetry.space_group_name_H-M   'P 1'
#
loop_
_entity.id
_entity.type
_entity.pdbx_description
1 polymer ?
#
loop_
_entity_poly.entity_id
_entity_poly.type
_entity_poly.pdbx_seq_one_letter_code
_entity_poly.pdbx_strand_id
1 'polypeptide(L)'
;MTREADVVRSLVEMADTLVDDYDVVDLLTGLADRCVNLLGVSAAGVMLASPEGGLGLVASSSEAMRLLELFELQTQEGPCLDAFRTGQRVDHENLQAGSGSWPSFSAAALGAGFQSAFALPLRLREATLGALNLLSVTQTPMDEADVIVARAFADLATLSIVQHRASAEAQRLNDQLAGALASRVVIEQAKGVLAERAGVDPAEAFSRLRAYARNHNLRLTDVAEAAVDGTLGPLAWAPPPARSAPS
;
A
#
# COMPACT_ATOMS: atom_id res chain seq x y z
N MET A 1 -13.15 -26.40 22.71
CA MET A 1 -11.93 -25.61 22.98
C MET A 1 -12.37 -24.34 23.66
N THR A 2 -11.56 -23.74 24.54
CA THR A 2 -11.96 -22.49 25.18
C THR A 2 -11.71 -21.33 24.23
N ARG A 3 -12.50 -20.25 24.33
CA ARG A 3 -12.37 -19.02 23.52
C ARG A 3 -10.94 -18.45 23.60
N GLU A 4 -10.32 -18.49 24.80
CA GLU A 4 -8.96 -18.01 24.99
C GLU A 4 -7.95 -18.78 24.12
N ALA A 5 -8.11 -20.11 23.99
CA ALA A 5 -7.26 -20.92 23.13
C ALA A 5 -7.43 -20.58 21.65
N ASP A 6 -8.65 -20.22 21.22
CA ASP A 6 -8.92 -19.81 19.84
C ASP A 6 -8.36 -18.42 19.55
N VAL A 7 -8.43 -17.48 20.51
CA VAL A 7 -7.79 -16.16 20.40
C VAL A 7 -6.28 -16.30 20.28
N VAL A 8 -5.63 -17.07 21.18
CA VAL A 8 -4.18 -17.27 21.12
C VAL A 8 -3.76 -17.91 19.80
N ARG A 9 -4.49 -18.91 19.34
CA ARG A 9 -4.22 -19.54 18.04
C ARG A 9 -4.31 -18.54 16.90
N SER A 10 -5.37 -17.73 16.84
CA SER A 10 -5.55 -16.71 15.81
C SER A 10 -4.44 -15.67 15.81
N LEU A 11 -3.95 -15.25 16.99
CA LEU A 11 -2.81 -14.35 17.09
C LEU A 11 -1.52 -14.98 16.58
N VAL A 12 -1.27 -16.25 16.89
CA VAL A 12 -0.10 -16.98 16.39
C VAL A 12 -0.17 -17.16 14.87
N GLU A 13 -1.31 -17.58 14.33
CA GLU A 13 -1.50 -17.73 12.88
C GLU A 13 -1.29 -16.41 12.13
N MET A 14 -1.78 -15.29 12.68
CA MET A 14 -1.53 -13.97 12.11
C MET A 14 -0.04 -13.58 12.18
N ALA A 15 0.63 -13.89 13.30
CA ALA A 15 2.05 -13.62 13.45
C ALA A 15 2.91 -14.47 12.49
N ASP A 16 2.56 -15.73 12.28
CA ASP A 16 3.24 -16.63 11.34
C ASP A 16 3.09 -16.14 9.90
N THR A 17 1.93 -15.60 9.55
CA THR A 17 1.69 -15.01 8.21
C THR A 17 2.66 -13.84 7.90
N LEU A 18 3.20 -13.16 8.92
CA LEU A 18 4.16 -12.06 8.72
C LEU A 18 5.54 -12.52 8.23
N VAL A 19 5.86 -13.78 8.32
CA VAL A 19 7.16 -14.34 7.93
C VAL A 19 7.19 -14.69 6.44
N ASP A 20 6.03 -15.01 5.86
CA ASP A 20 5.88 -15.40 4.46
C ASP A 20 5.56 -14.18 3.55
N ASP A 21 5.63 -14.37 2.24
CA ASP A 21 5.15 -13.41 1.26
C ASP A 21 3.61 -13.48 1.21
N TYR A 22 2.93 -12.49 1.78
CA TYR A 22 1.47 -12.45 1.94
C TYR A 22 0.85 -11.22 1.28
N ASP A 23 -0.41 -11.37 0.86
CA ASP A 23 -1.23 -10.25 0.43
C ASP A 23 -1.84 -9.55 1.66
N VAL A 24 -1.60 -8.25 1.78
CA VAL A 24 -2.14 -7.42 2.89
C VAL A 24 -3.66 -7.42 2.90
N VAL A 25 -4.32 -7.47 1.74
CA VAL A 25 -5.78 -7.47 1.64
C VAL A 25 -6.34 -8.78 2.20
N ASP A 26 -5.72 -9.92 1.86
CA ASP A 26 -6.11 -11.23 2.37
C ASP A 26 -5.92 -11.32 3.89
N LEU A 27 -4.81 -10.81 4.40
CA LEU A 27 -4.54 -10.77 5.84
C LEU A 27 -5.58 -9.91 6.59
N LEU A 28 -5.89 -8.73 6.08
CA LEU A 28 -6.86 -7.82 6.71
C LEU A 28 -8.30 -8.33 6.59
N THR A 29 -8.62 -9.05 5.51
CA THR A 29 -9.91 -9.74 5.37
C THR A 29 -10.04 -10.84 6.41
N GLY A 30 -9.00 -11.68 6.55
CA GLY A 30 -8.96 -12.69 7.59
C GLY A 30 -9.01 -12.12 9.01
N LEU A 31 -8.43 -10.94 9.24
CA LEU A 31 -8.54 -10.22 10.51
C LEU A 31 -9.99 -9.79 10.78
N ALA A 32 -10.69 -9.21 9.79
CA ALA A 32 -12.07 -8.81 9.94
C ALA A 32 -12.97 -10.01 10.30
N ASP A 33 -12.77 -11.15 9.63
CA ASP A 33 -13.50 -12.39 9.93
C ASP A 33 -13.21 -12.92 11.35
N ARG A 34 -11.95 -12.86 11.79
CA ARG A 34 -11.56 -13.25 13.16
C ARG A 34 -12.19 -12.34 14.21
N CYS A 35 -12.29 -11.04 13.95
CA CYS A 35 -13.00 -10.12 14.84
C CYS A 35 -14.45 -10.53 15.02
N VAL A 36 -15.17 -10.84 13.94
CA VAL A 36 -16.56 -11.31 14.02
C VAL A 36 -16.67 -12.61 14.79
N ASN A 37 -15.80 -13.57 14.52
CA ASN A 37 -15.90 -14.90 15.12
C ASN A 37 -15.49 -14.95 16.61
N LEU A 38 -14.62 -14.04 17.05
CA LEU A 38 -13.99 -14.10 18.39
C LEU A 38 -14.44 -13.01 19.35
N LEU A 39 -14.90 -11.83 18.85
CA LEU A 39 -15.24 -10.67 19.68
C LEU A 39 -16.75 -10.49 19.86
N GLY A 40 -17.58 -11.37 19.32
CA GLY A 40 -19.06 -11.26 19.44
C GLY A 40 -19.63 -10.03 18.72
N VAL A 41 -18.88 -9.39 17.82
CA VAL A 41 -19.36 -8.32 16.96
C VAL A 41 -20.05 -8.90 15.72
N SER A 42 -20.94 -8.13 15.10
CA SER A 42 -21.73 -8.60 13.96
C SER A 42 -21.04 -8.35 12.63
N ALA A 43 -20.19 -7.34 12.56
CA ALA A 43 -19.40 -7.04 11.38
C ALA A 43 -18.10 -6.30 11.75
N ALA A 44 -17.09 -6.46 10.92
CA ALA A 44 -15.80 -5.79 11.06
C ALA A 44 -15.30 -5.30 9.70
N GLY A 45 -14.56 -4.20 9.71
CA GLY A 45 -13.95 -3.67 8.51
C GLY A 45 -12.67 -2.90 8.80
N VAL A 46 -11.82 -2.76 7.79
CA VAL A 46 -10.53 -2.09 7.90
C VAL A 46 -10.39 -1.05 6.81
N MET A 47 -10.11 0.17 7.24
CA MET A 47 -9.73 1.27 6.36
C MET A 47 -8.26 1.63 6.55
N LEU A 48 -7.55 1.90 5.46
CA LEU A 48 -6.15 2.35 5.49
C LEU A 48 -5.98 3.71 4.86
N ALA A 49 -5.01 4.46 5.40
CA ALA A 49 -4.57 5.72 4.81
C ALA A 49 -3.89 5.48 3.46
N SER A 50 -4.33 6.22 2.44
CA SER A 50 -3.68 6.30 1.15
C SER A 50 -2.49 7.27 1.18
N PRO A 51 -1.54 7.17 0.24
CA PRO A 51 -0.44 8.12 0.12
C PRO A 51 -0.89 9.58 -0.09
N GLU A 52 -2.08 9.77 -0.66
CA GLU A 52 -2.68 11.09 -0.89
C GLU A 52 -3.35 11.67 0.36
N GLY A 53 -3.37 10.95 1.49
CA GLY A 53 -3.82 11.46 2.80
C GLY A 53 -5.28 11.18 3.15
N GLY A 54 -6.04 10.45 2.32
CA GLY A 54 -7.39 9.99 2.61
C GLY A 54 -7.41 8.58 3.20
N LEU A 55 -8.56 8.17 3.80
CA LEU A 55 -8.83 6.77 4.10
C LEU A 55 -9.41 6.06 2.87
N GLY A 56 -9.07 4.79 2.70
CA GLY A 56 -9.68 3.89 1.74
C GLY A 56 -10.08 2.58 2.39
N LEU A 57 -11.20 2.02 1.96
CA LEU A 57 -11.64 0.70 2.37
C LEU A 57 -10.71 -0.38 1.80
N VAL A 58 -10.26 -1.30 2.65
CA VAL A 58 -9.36 -2.39 2.26
C VAL A 58 -10.00 -3.76 2.49
N ALA A 59 -10.66 -3.96 3.64
CA ALA A 59 -11.26 -5.23 4.00
C ALA A 59 -12.56 -5.04 4.76
N SER A 60 -13.52 -5.96 4.58
CA SER A 60 -14.77 -5.99 5.32
C SER A 60 -15.30 -7.43 5.41
N SER A 61 -15.89 -7.78 6.55
CA SER A 61 -16.44 -9.12 6.83
C SER A 61 -17.80 -9.38 6.16
N SER A 62 -18.45 -8.35 5.63
CA SER A 62 -19.76 -8.48 4.97
C SER A 62 -20.03 -7.35 3.98
N GLU A 63 -20.96 -7.59 3.05
CA GLU A 63 -21.39 -6.56 2.09
C GLU A 63 -22.07 -5.37 2.79
N ALA A 64 -22.85 -5.61 3.84
CA ALA A 64 -23.49 -4.54 4.62
C ALA A 64 -22.42 -3.63 5.26
N MET A 65 -21.36 -4.23 5.83
CA MET A 65 -20.23 -3.49 6.37
C MET A 65 -19.52 -2.68 5.29
N ARG A 66 -19.25 -3.30 4.15
CA ARG A 66 -18.60 -2.66 3.00
C ARG A 66 -19.34 -1.40 2.53
N LEU A 67 -20.65 -1.51 2.36
CA LEU A 67 -21.48 -0.40 1.92
C LEU A 67 -21.50 0.74 2.95
N LEU A 68 -21.55 0.40 4.23
CA LEU A 68 -21.56 1.39 5.31
C LEU A 68 -20.21 2.13 5.41
N GLU A 69 -19.08 1.43 5.24
CA GLU A 69 -17.76 2.07 5.23
C GLU A 69 -17.57 2.98 4.02
N LEU A 70 -18.03 2.59 2.84
CA LEU A 70 -18.04 3.47 1.67
C LEU A 70 -18.92 4.72 1.91
N PHE A 71 -20.05 4.56 2.59
CA PHE A 71 -20.91 5.68 2.97
C PHE A 71 -20.23 6.61 3.97
N GLU A 72 -19.54 6.06 4.98
CA GLU A 72 -18.71 6.79 5.93
C GLU A 72 -17.67 7.67 5.22
N LEU A 73 -16.95 7.10 4.23
CA LEU A 73 -16.00 7.84 3.42
C LEU A 73 -16.63 8.94 2.58
N GLN A 74 -17.84 8.72 2.03
CA GLN A 74 -18.54 9.70 1.22
C GLN A 74 -19.05 10.87 2.07
N THR A 75 -19.62 10.60 3.24
CA THR A 75 -20.19 11.61 4.14
C THR A 75 -19.13 12.31 4.99
N GLN A 76 -17.93 11.73 5.08
CA GLN A 76 -16.87 12.19 5.97
C GLN A 76 -17.28 12.22 7.45
N GLU A 77 -18.23 11.36 7.83
CA GLU A 77 -18.76 11.17 9.19
C GLU A 77 -18.69 9.71 9.59
N GLY A 78 -18.17 9.39 10.77
CA GLY A 78 -18.23 8.06 11.34
C GLY A 78 -17.08 7.71 12.27
N PRO A 79 -17.18 6.55 12.95
CA PRO A 79 -16.26 6.14 13.99
C PRO A 79 -14.84 5.85 13.49
N CYS A 80 -14.68 5.28 12.30
CA CYS A 80 -13.36 5.03 11.70
C CYS A 80 -12.62 6.32 11.39
N LEU A 81 -13.32 7.30 10.81
CA LEU A 81 -12.73 8.60 10.51
C LEU A 81 -12.28 9.32 11.77
N ASP A 82 -13.08 9.27 12.85
CA ASP A 82 -12.72 9.89 14.12
C ASP A 82 -11.57 9.14 14.80
N ALA A 83 -11.57 7.81 14.80
CA ALA A 83 -10.47 7.02 15.32
C ALA A 83 -9.16 7.29 14.55
N PHE A 84 -9.24 7.41 13.22
CA PHE A 84 -8.09 7.75 12.38
C PHE A 84 -7.57 9.16 12.64
N ARG A 85 -8.45 10.17 12.71
CA ARG A 85 -8.09 11.57 12.89
C ARG A 85 -7.51 11.86 14.28
N THR A 86 -8.09 11.24 15.30
CA THR A 86 -7.69 11.49 16.71
C THR A 86 -6.58 10.55 17.20
N GLY A 87 -6.39 9.41 16.54
CA GLY A 87 -5.52 8.33 17.01
C GLY A 87 -6.01 7.70 18.31
N GLN A 88 -7.30 7.88 18.65
CA GLN A 88 -7.93 7.38 19.87
C GLN A 88 -9.03 6.38 19.51
N ARG A 89 -9.30 5.49 20.46
CA ARG A 89 -10.45 4.58 20.42
C ARG A 89 -11.75 5.39 20.44
N VAL A 90 -12.72 4.94 19.65
CA VAL A 90 -14.07 5.48 19.60
C VAL A 90 -15.07 4.41 20.00
N ASP A 91 -15.90 4.70 20.98
CA ASP A 91 -16.96 3.84 21.50
C ASP A 91 -18.31 4.52 21.34
N HIS A 92 -19.25 3.82 20.71
CA HIS A 92 -20.64 4.27 20.59
C HIS A 92 -21.59 3.08 20.84
N GLU A 93 -21.98 2.91 22.10
CA GLU A 93 -22.82 1.79 22.55
C GLU A 93 -24.26 1.88 22.05
N ASN A 94 -24.73 3.07 21.69
CA ASN A 94 -26.07 3.30 21.17
C ASN A 94 -26.08 4.37 20.08
N LEU A 95 -26.12 3.93 18.83
CA LEU A 95 -26.15 4.82 17.66
C LEU A 95 -27.40 5.71 17.59
N GLN A 96 -28.52 5.31 18.22
CA GLN A 96 -29.71 6.15 18.31
C GLN A 96 -29.48 7.38 19.21
N ALA A 97 -28.84 7.18 20.35
CA ALA A 97 -28.54 8.26 21.30
C ALA A 97 -27.40 9.16 20.80
N GLY A 98 -26.49 8.61 20.01
CA GLY A 98 -25.30 9.28 19.49
C GLY A 98 -25.44 9.99 18.16
N SER A 99 -26.67 10.13 17.63
CA SER A 99 -26.92 10.72 16.31
C SER A 99 -26.45 12.19 16.15
N GLY A 100 -26.05 12.86 17.24
CA GLY A 100 -25.49 14.21 17.20
C GLY A 100 -24.06 14.30 16.65
N SER A 101 -23.24 13.24 16.79
CA SER A 101 -21.85 13.22 16.31
C SER A 101 -21.73 12.84 14.84
N TRP A 102 -22.55 11.87 14.40
CA TRP A 102 -22.54 11.34 13.01
C TRP A 102 -23.96 11.07 12.54
N PRO A 103 -24.77 12.09 12.25
CA PRO A 103 -26.18 11.91 11.94
C PRO A 103 -26.42 11.05 10.69
N SER A 104 -25.61 11.26 9.64
CA SER A 104 -25.72 10.49 8.39
C SER A 104 -25.28 9.05 8.57
N PHE A 105 -24.11 8.82 9.19
CA PHE A 105 -23.60 7.48 9.46
C PHE A 105 -24.53 6.68 10.39
N SER A 106 -24.98 7.30 11.50
CA SER A 106 -25.86 6.63 12.47
C SER A 106 -27.18 6.19 11.82
N ALA A 107 -27.78 7.05 10.97
CA ALA A 107 -29.00 6.70 10.25
C ALA A 107 -28.77 5.51 9.29
N ALA A 108 -27.68 5.50 8.55
CA ALA A 108 -27.32 4.43 7.63
C ALA A 108 -27.03 3.11 8.38
N ALA A 109 -26.25 3.18 9.48
CA ALA A 109 -25.91 2.02 10.29
C ALA A 109 -27.15 1.38 10.94
N LEU A 110 -28.06 2.19 11.50
CA LEU A 110 -29.33 1.72 12.04
C LEU A 110 -30.21 1.11 10.96
N GLY A 111 -30.25 1.72 9.76
CA GLY A 111 -30.95 1.17 8.59
C GLY A 111 -30.41 -0.18 8.13
N ALA A 112 -29.11 -0.43 8.31
CA ALA A 112 -28.45 -1.70 8.05
C ALA A 112 -28.58 -2.72 9.22
N GLY A 113 -29.23 -2.34 10.34
CA GLY A 113 -29.49 -3.18 11.50
C GLY A 113 -28.42 -3.11 12.60
N PHE A 114 -27.40 -2.30 12.46
CA PHE A 114 -26.37 -2.11 13.49
C PHE A 114 -26.85 -1.10 14.53
N GLN A 115 -26.52 -1.37 15.80
CA GLN A 115 -26.97 -0.57 16.93
C GLN A 115 -25.84 0.06 17.74
N SER A 116 -24.65 -0.51 17.64
CA SER A 116 -23.43 0.02 18.26
C SER A 116 -22.25 -0.04 17.33
N ALA A 117 -21.28 0.86 17.56
CA ALA A 117 -20.07 0.97 16.81
C ALA A 117 -18.87 1.16 17.75
N PHE A 118 -17.78 0.50 17.40
CA PHE A 118 -16.51 0.57 18.09
C PHE A 118 -15.39 0.68 17.05
N ALA A 119 -14.51 1.64 17.19
CA ALA A 119 -13.39 1.79 16.25
C ALA A 119 -12.05 1.93 16.98
N LEU A 120 -11.06 1.22 16.47
CA LEU A 120 -9.68 1.26 16.94
C LEU A 120 -8.77 1.84 15.87
N PRO A 121 -7.89 2.80 16.22
CA PRO A 121 -6.88 3.26 15.29
C PRO A 121 -5.81 2.18 15.09
N LEU A 122 -5.42 1.97 13.84
CA LEU A 122 -4.24 1.20 13.45
C LEU A 122 -3.04 2.15 13.56
N ARG A 123 -2.38 2.13 14.72
CA ARG A 123 -1.41 3.17 15.08
C ARG A 123 -0.06 2.58 15.40
N LEU A 124 0.99 3.17 14.84
CA LEU A 124 2.37 2.92 15.21
C LEU A 124 3.01 4.23 15.71
N ARG A 125 3.30 4.32 17.01
CA ARG A 125 3.81 5.54 17.67
C ARG A 125 2.86 6.72 17.44
N GLU A 126 3.34 7.76 16.73
CA GLU A 126 2.55 8.97 16.43
C GLU A 126 1.79 8.88 15.09
N ALA A 127 2.08 7.87 14.26
CA ALA A 127 1.43 7.71 12.95
C ALA A 127 0.21 6.80 13.05
N THR A 128 -0.95 7.28 12.62
CA THR A 128 -2.14 6.47 12.42
C THR A 128 -2.20 6.05 10.95
N LEU A 129 -2.18 4.73 10.70
CA LEU A 129 -2.13 4.14 9.37
C LEU A 129 -3.51 3.81 8.81
N GLY A 130 -4.53 3.81 9.70
CA GLY A 130 -5.89 3.44 9.36
C GLY A 130 -6.74 3.25 10.60
N ALA A 131 -7.86 2.56 10.45
CA ALA A 131 -8.74 2.18 11.55
C ALA A 131 -9.41 0.82 11.32
N LEU A 132 -9.64 0.09 12.41
CA LEU A 132 -10.46 -1.12 12.48
C LEU A 132 -11.83 -0.73 13.03
N ASN A 133 -12.88 -0.99 12.28
CA ASN A 133 -14.26 -0.73 12.64
C ASN A 133 -14.97 -2.02 13.03
N LEU A 134 -15.68 -2.01 14.15
CA LEU A 134 -16.40 -3.16 14.70
C LEU A 134 -17.85 -2.71 14.98
N LEU A 135 -18.82 -3.38 14.35
CA LEU A 135 -20.23 -3.05 14.48
C LEU A 135 -21.02 -4.20 15.09
N SER A 136 -22.01 -3.88 15.91
CA SER A 136 -22.87 -4.88 16.51
C SER A 136 -24.35 -4.55 16.32
N VAL A 137 -25.16 -5.60 16.16
CA VAL A 137 -26.64 -5.49 16.10
C VAL A 137 -27.27 -5.36 17.50
N THR A 138 -26.45 -5.32 18.55
CA THR A 138 -26.88 -5.14 19.95
C THR A 138 -26.34 -3.83 20.51
N GLN A 139 -27.04 -3.27 21.50
CA GLN A 139 -26.59 -2.10 22.27
C GLN A 139 -25.76 -2.50 23.50
N THR A 140 -24.91 -3.51 23.34
CA THR A 140 -24.07 -3.99 24.45
C THR A 140 -22.68 -3.40 24.29
N PRO A 141 -22.10 -2.79 25.35
CA PRO A 141 -20.71 -2.38 25.32
C PRO A 141 -19.81 -3.59 25.09
N MET A 142 -18.71 -3.37 24.39
CA MET A 142 -17.68 -4.39 24.27
C MET A 142 -17.01 -4.59 25.64
N ASP A 143 -16.88 -5.84 26.08
CA ASP A 143 -16.25 -6.09 27.37
C ASP A 143 -14.74 -5.79 27.31
N GLU A 144 -14.12 -5.62 28.50
CA GLU A 144 -12.70 -5.26 28.61
C GLU A 144 -11.79 -6.31 27.98
N ALA A 145 -12.14 -7.59 28.09
CA ALA A 145 -11.37 -8.68 27.50
C ALA A 145 -11.43 -8.63 25.96
N ASP A 146 -12.60 -8.33 25.40
CA ASP A 146 -12.78 -8.15 23.94
C ASP A 146 -12.03 -6.93 23.42
N VAL A 147 -12.04 -5.84 24.18
CA VAL A 147 -11.25 -4.64 23.85
C VAL A 147 -9.75 -4.95 23.79
N ILE A 148 -9.23 -5.73 24.73
CA ILE A 148 -7.81 -6.15 24.74
C ILE A 148 -7.50 -6.99 23.49
N VAL A 149 -8.36 -7.95 23.16
CA VAL A 149 -8.18 -8.81 21.98
C VAL A 149 -8.28 -7.99 20.68
N ALA A 150 -9.28 -7.11 20.58
CA ALA A 150 -9.44 -6.23 19.41
C ALA A 150 -8.21 -5.33 19.20
N ARG A 151 -7.64 -4.80 20.31
CA ARG A 151 -6.40 -4.04 20.24
C ARG A 151 -5.22 -4.89 19.80
N ALA A 152 -5.07 -6.11 20.30
CA ALA A 152 -3.99 -7.01 19.87
C ALA A 152 -4.09 -7.31 18.36
N PHE A 153 -5.29 -7.51 17.82
CA PHE A 153 -5.51 -7.65 16.39
C PHE A 153 -5.16 -6.37 15.61
N ALA A 154 -5.57 -5.20 16.09
CA ALA A 154 -5.23 -3.92 15.47
C ALA A 154 -3.71 -3.67 15.46
N ASP A 155 -3.02 -4.00 16.55
CA ASP A 155 -1.57 -3.84 16.66
C ASP A 155 -0.83 -4.80 15.71
N LEU A 156 -1.25 -6.07 15.61
CA LEU A 156 -0.70 -7.02 14.64
C LEU A 156 -0.94 -6.56 13.20
N ALA A 157 -2.16 -6.12 12.86
CA ALA A 157 -2.45 -5.56 11.55
C ALA A 157 -1.55 -4.36 11.23
N THR A 158 -1.34 -3.49 12.21
CA THR A 158 -0.46 -2.33 12.05
C THR A 158 0.98 -2.74 11.73
N LEU A 159 1.52 -3.72 12.48
CA LEU A 159 2.87 -4.26 12.22
C LEU A 159 2.97 -4.88 10.83
N SER A 160 1.96 -5.66 10.43
CA SER A 160 1.89 -6.28 9.10
C SER A 160 1.95 -5.24 7.98
N ILE A 161 1.14 -4.18 8.09
CA ILE A 161 1.08 -3.10 7.10
C ILE A 161 2.44 -2.39 6.99
N VAL A 162 3.07 -2.10 8.13
CA VAL A 162 4.38 -1.44 8.16
C VAL A 162 5.46 -2.30 7.53
N GLN A 163 5.49 -3.58 7.87
CA GLN A 163 6.45 -4.53 7.31
C GLN A 163 6.28 -4.67 5.79
N HIS A 164 5.05 -4.85 5.33
CA HIS A 164 4.76 -4.95 3.89
C HIS A 164 5.18 -3.68 3.12
N ARG A 165 4.86 -2.49 3.64
CA ARG A 165 5.28 -1.21 3.03
C ARG A 165 6.80 -1.08 2.97
N ALA A 166 7.51 -1.45 4.04
CA ALA A 166 8.96 -1.39 4.09
C ALA A 166 9.60 -2.38 3.10
N SER A 167 9.07 -3.60 2.99
CA SER A 167 9.54 -4.61 2.04
C SER A 167 9.32 -4.17 0.59
N ALA A 168 8.14 -3.65 0.26
CA ALA A 168 7.82 -3.15 -1.07
C ALA A 168 8.73 -1.98 -1.49
N GLU A 169 9.06 -1.08 -0.56
CA GLU A 169 9.96 0.04 -0.84
C GLU A 169 11.41 -0.44 -1.04
N ALA A 170 11.88 -1.38 -0.20
CA ALA A 170 13.20 -1.98 -0.37
C ALA A 170 13.34 -2.71 -1.71
N GLN A 171 12.31 -3.44 -2.14
CA GLN A 171 12.29 -4.12 -3.43
C GLN A 171 12.35 -3.11 -4.59
N ARG A 172 11.56 -2.03 -4.54
CA ARG A 172 11.60 -0.97 -5.56
C ARG A 172 13.00 -0.35 -5.70
N LEU A 173 13.65 -0.05 -4.56
CA LEU A 173 15.00 0.49 -4.55
C LEU A 173 16.01 -0.51 -5.14
N ASN A 174 15.91 -1.79 -4.79
CA ASN A 174 16.75 -2.84 -5.35
C ASN A 174 16.59 -2.96 -6.87
N ASP A 175 15.35 -2.94 -7.36
CA ASP A 175 15.07 -3.02 -8.80
C ASP A 175 15.61 -1.80 -9.54
N GLN A 176 15.48 -0.60 -8.97
CA GLN A 176 16.05 0.63 -9.54
C GLN A 176 17.58 0.59 -9.59
N LEU A 177 18.24 0.14 -8.52
CA LEU A 177 19.69 0.01 -8.47
C LEU A 177 20.21 -1.06 -9.44
N ALA A 178 19.54 -2.21 -9.49
CA ALA A 178 19.88 -3.27 -10.44
C ALA A 178 19.73 -2.79 -11.90
N GLY A 179 18.64 -2.09 -12.21
CA GLY A 179 18.43 -1.49 -13.53
C GLY A 179 19.48 -0.45 -13.89
N ALA A 180 19.89 0.42 -12.94
CA ALA A 180 20.93 1.41 -13.17
C ALA A 180 22.29 0.77 -13.43
N LEU A 181 22.64 -0.28 -12.68
CA LEU A 181 23.89 -1.04 -12.86
C LEU A 181 23.89 -1.76 -14.21
N ALA A 182 22.82 -2.46 -14.58
CA ALA A 182 22.69 -3.12 -15.87
C ALA A 182 22.84 -2.13 -17.03
N SER A 183 22.15 -0.98 -16.94
CA SER A 183 22.26 0.09 -17.93
C SER A 183 23.70 0.59 -18.09
N ARG A 184 24.42 0.76 -16.97
CA ARG A 184 25.83 1.19 -17.02
C ARG A 184 26.72 0.16 -17.71
N VAL A 185 26.55 -1.13 -17.42
CA VAL A 185 27.32 -2.20 -18.04
C VAL A 185 27.11 -2.20 -19.56
N VAL A 186 25.86 -2.16 -20.02
CA VAL A 186 25.53 -2.17 -21.46
C VAL A 186 26.08 -0.92 -22.16
N ILE A 187 25.99 0.25 -21.54
CA ILE A 187 26.55 1.49 -22.08
C ILE A 187 28.08 1.40 -22.21
N GLU A 188 28.78 0.86 -21.21
CA GLU A 188 30.23 0.68 -21.29
C GLU A 188 30.64 -0.34 -22.38
N GLN A 189 29.89 -1.43 -22.55
CA GLN A 189 30.07 -2.38 -23.64
C GLN A 189 29.86 -1.72 -25.01
N ALA A 190 28.76 -0.98 -25.17
CA ALA A 190 28.45 -0.25 -26.41
C ALA A 190 29.54 0.77 -26.76
N LYS A 191 30.08 1.48 -25.77
CA LYS A 191 31.23 2.38 -25.96
C LYS A 191 32.43 1.63 -26.53
N GLY A 192 32.75 0.47 -25.97
CA GLY A 192 33.88 -0.35 -26.47
C GLY A 192 33.65 -0.81 -27.91
N VAL A 193 32.47 -1.36 -28.21
CA VAL A 193 32.09 -1.80 -29.56
C VAL A 193 32.13 -0.64 -30.56
N LEU A 194 31.58 0.52 -30.18
CA LEU A 194 31.58 1.69 -31.05
C LEU A 194 32.98 2.26 -31.27
N ALA A 195 33.80 2.36 -30.21
CA ALA A 195 35.17 2.84 -30.28
C ALA A 195 36.01 2.03 -31.27
N GLU A 196 35.87 0.69 -31.20
CA GLU A 196 36.59 -0.22 -32.11
C GLU A 196 36.06 -0.09 -33.54
N ARG A 197 34.78 -0.15 -33.76
CA ARG A 197 34.20 -0.13 -35.12
C ARG A 197 34.36 1.20 -35.85
N ALA A 198 34.30 2.32 -35.11
CA ALA A 198 34.46 3.66 -35.67
C ALA A 198 35.86 4.20 -35.63
N GLY A 199 36.81 3.50 -34.97
CA GLY A 199 38.21 3.97 -34.83
C GLY A 199 38.33 5.25 -34.00
N VAL A 200 37.49 5.43 -32.99
CA VAL A 200 37.43 6.63 -32.14
C VAL A 200 37.76 6.25 -30.67
N ASP A 201 38.10 7.25 -29.86
CA ASP A 201 38.22 7.01 -28.44
C ASP A 201 36.91 6.75 -27.72
N PRO A 202 36.88 6.14 -26.52
CA PRO A 202 35.66 5.81 -25.78
C PRO A 202 34.81 7.02 -25.40
N ALA A 203 35.40 8.22 -25.23
CA ALA A 203 34.64 9.43 -24.89
C ALA A 203 33.87 9.95 -26.09
N GLU A 204 34.48 9.94 -27.27
CA GLU A 204 33.85 10.24 -28.55
C GLU A 204 32.76 9.22 -28.88
N ALA A 205 33.04 7.92 -28.66
CA ALA A 205 32.02 6.85 -28.84
C ALA A 205 30.79 7.10 -27.97
N PHE A 206 30.95 7.44 -26.71
CA PHE A 206 29.83 7.78 -25.83
C PHE A 206 29.08 9.02 -26.29
N SER A 207 29.79 10.05 -26.75
CA SER A 207 29.20 11.29 -27.30
C SER A 207 28.28 10.97 -28.50
N ARG A 208 28.70 10.08 -29.38
CA ARG A 208 27.93 9.62 -30.56
C ARG A 208 26.70 8.83 -30.17
N LEU A 209 26.82 7.85 -29.25
CA LEU A 209 25.69 7.10 -28.74
C LEU A 209 24.61 8.03 -28.13
N ARG A 210 25.07 8.99 -27.32
CA ARG A 210 24.19 9.96 -26.68
C ARG A 210 23.51 10.90 -27.67
N ALA A 211 24.26 11.36 -28.69
CA ALA A 211 23.71 12.21 -29.75
C ALA A 211 22.66 11.43 -30.57
N TYR A 212 22.93 10.19 -30.91
CA TYR A 212 21.99 9.33 -31.63
C TYR A 212 20.71 9.12 -30.82
N ALA A 213 20.80 8.72 -29.55
CA ALA A 213 19.67 8.54 -28.68
C ALA A 213 18.78 9.79 -28.61
N ARG A 214 19.39 10.96 -28.41
CA ARG A 214 18.67 12.22 -28.35
C ARG A 214 18.02 12.61 -29.68
N ASN A 215 18.70 12.45 -30.80
CA ASN A 215 18.20 12.85 -32.13
C ASN A 215 17.03 11.95 -32.59
N HIS A 216 16.95 10.71 -32.08
CA HIS A 216 15.89 9.76 -32.42
C HIS A 216 14.86 9.59 -31.31
N ASN A 217 14.97 10.39 -30.21
CA ASN A 217 14.09 10.30 -29.05
C ASN A 217 14.02 8.88 -28.44
N LEU A 218 15.17 8.21 -28.38
CA LEU A 218 15.33 6.86 -27.81
C LEU A 218 16.03 6.95 -26.44
N ARG A 219 15.85 5.92 -25.61
CA ARG A 219 16.66 5.80 -24.39
C ARG A 219 18.08 5.39 -24.75
N LEU A 220 19.05 5.95 -24.04
CA LEU A 220 20.47 5.63 -24.25
C LEU A 220 20.76 4.14 -24.08
N THR A 221 20.05 3.49 -23.16
CA THR A 221 20.17 2.05 -22.89
C THR A 221 19.75 1.23 -24.12
N ASP A 222 18.59 1.56 -24.72
CA ASP A 222 18.06 0.84 -25.88
C ASP A 222 19.03 0.97 -27.09
N VAL A 223 19.61 2.17 -27.25
CA VAL A 223 20.64 2.41 -28.29
C VAL A 223 21.92 1.63 -27.99
N ALA A 224 22.31 1.55 -26.72
CA ALA A 224 23.49 0.80 -26.31
C ALA A 224 23.29 -0.72 -26.53
N GLU A 225 22.16 -1.27 -26.18
CA GLU A 225 21.80 -2.66 -26.46
C GLU A 225 21.86 -2.97 -27.97
N ALA A 226 21.22 -2.13 -28.79
CA ALA A 226 21.25 -2.27 -30.24
C ALA A 226 22.66 -2.15 -30.82
N ALA A 227 23.55 -1.38 -30.19
CA ALA A 227 24.95 -1.27 -30.60
C ALA A 227 25.74 -2.54 -30.26
N VAL A 228 25.52 -3.14 -29.10
CA VAL A 228 26.15 -4.39 -28.65
C VAL A 228 25.67 -5.54 -29.52
N ASP A 229 24.36 -5.66 -29.76
CA ASP A 229 23.74 -6.71 -30.56
C ASP A 229 24.00 -6.56 -32.06
N GLY A 230 24.59 -5.43 -32.50
CA GLY A 230 24.88 -5.19 -33.92
C GLY A 230 23.66 -4.82 -34.76
N THR A 231 22.51 -4.57 -34.15
CA THR A 231 21.26 -4.17 -34.85
C THR A 231 21.19 -2.67 -35.11
N LEU A 232 22.08 -1.89 -34.54
CA LEU A 232 22.16 -0.44 -34.76
C LEU A 232 22.70 -0.19 -36.21
N GLY A 233 21.90 0.54 -37.01
CA GLY A 233 22.23 0.79 -38.42
C GLY A 233 23.52 1.63 -38.63
N PRO A 234 24.11 1.64 -39.83
CA PRO A 234 25.38 2.30 -40.13
C PRO A 234 25.42 3.80 -39.84
N LEU A 235 24.27 4.49 -39.87
CA LEU A 235 24.15 5.93 -39.58
C LEU A 235 24.43 6.26 -38.12
N ALA A 236 24.34 5.31 -37.19
CA ALA A 236 24.70 5.52 -35.79
C ALA A 236 26.20 5.70 -35.58
N TRP A 237 27.03 5.25 -36.55
CA TRP A 237 28.48 5.29 -36.50
C TRP A 237 29.06 6.57 -37.12
N ALA A 238 28.21 7.36 -37.85
CA ALA A 238 28.63 8.58 -38.48
C ALA A 238 28.94 9.70 -37.47
N PRO A 239 29.95 10.56 -37.72
CA PRO A 239 30.19 11.72 -36.86
C PRO A 239 28.95 12.63 -36.85
N PRO A 240 28.65 13.30 -35.74
CA PRO A 240 27.55 14.26 -35.69
C PRO A 240 27.78 15.35 -36.76
N PRO A 241 26.71 15.85 -37.41
CA PRO A 241 26.84 16.92 -38.38
C PRO A 241 27.53 18.10 -37.71
N ALA A 242 28.54 18.67 -38.41
CA ALA A 242 29.27 19.85 -37.94
C ALA A 242 28.26 20.96 -37.58
N ARG A 243 28.33 21.48 -36.35
CA ARG A 243 27.53 22.65 -35.98
C ARG A 243 27.88 23.76 -36.95
N SER A 244 26.94 24.16 -37.81
CA SER A 244 27.05 25.40 -38.60
C SER A 244 27.30 26.54 -37.63
N ALA A 245 28.41 27.22 -37.78
CA ALA A 245 28.73 28.44 -37.03
C ALA A 245 27.62 29.49 -37.27
N PRO A 246 27.17 30.17 -36.23
CA PRO A 246 26.22 31.29 -36.44
C PRO A 246 26.94 32.38 -37.24
N SER A 247 26.31 32.79 -38.36
CA SER A 247 26.71 33.93 -39.16
C SER A 247 26.47 35.22 -38.42
#